data_ed08ee693cdb35f16374762e0a48d728
#
_entry.id   ed08ee693cdb35f16374762e0a48d728
#
_cell.length_a   1.000
_cell.length_b   1.000
_cell.length_c   1.000
_cell.angle_alpha   90.00
_cell.angle_beta   90.00
_cell.angle_gamma   90.00
#
_symmetry.space_group_name_H-M   'P 1'
#
loop_
_entity.id
_entity.type
_entity.pdbx_description
1 polymer ?
#
loop_
_entity_poly.entity_id
_entity_poly.type
_entity_poly.pdbx_seq_one_letter_code
_entity_poly.pdbx_strand_id
1 'polypeptide(L)'
;MKKVLLLVALSVCLLPLWGQRDFSQIDSLIKKMLPEASEVGISVYDLTAKRPLYSYRADKLSRPASTMKLLMAITALSRPDADEPFRTEVWHDGVIEHDTLQGNLYVVGGFDPEFDSQAMDSLIEEVMTFPFSVINGQVYGDVSMKDSLYWGHGWAWDDTPAGYQPYLSPLMFCKGTVQISVFPSAVQGDTASISCKPVSSYYTLTNRTKTRTSSAGKFSFSRD
;
A
#
# COMPACT_ATOMS: atom_id res chain seq x y z
N MET A 1 16.61 70.15 -1.23
CA MET A 1 16.14 69.17 -2.26
C MET A 1 17.20 68.16 -2.66
N LYS A 2 18.44 68.55 -2.99
CA LYS A 2 19.51 67.56 -3.42
C LYS A 2 19.88 66.49 -2.36
N LYS A 3 19.84 66.83 -1.03
CA LYS A 3 20.16 65.90 0.03
C LYS A 3 19.05 64.86 0.28
N VAL A 4 17.78 65.19 0.06
CA VAL A 4 16.65 64.26 0.18
C VAL A 4 16.62 63.27 -0.98
N LEU A 5 16.99 63.73 -2.17
CA LEU A 5 17.08 62.85 -3.36
C LEU A 5 18.19 61.80 -3.21
N LEU A 6 19.31 62.18 -2.57
CA LEU A 6 20.41 61.24 -2.29
C LEU A 6 20.06 60.17 -1.28
N LEU A 7 19.25 60.51 -0.24
CA LEU A 7 18.75 59.57 0.73
C LEU A 7 17.73 58.58 0.18
N VAL A 8 16.86 59.04 -0.72
CA VAL A 8 15.91 58.18 -1.41
C VAL A 8 16.60 57.23 -2.40
N ALA A 9 17.63 57.72 -3.13
CA ALA A 9 18.44 56.88 -4.00
C ALA A 9 19.22 55.82 -3.23
N LEU A 10 19.75 56.12 -2.00
CA LEU A 10 20.47 55.19 -1.15
C LEU A 10 19.51 54.13 -0.54
N SER A 11 18.29 54.49 -0.20
CA SER A 11 17.29 53.55 0.34
C SER A 11 16.79 52.56 -0.71
N VAL A 12 16.75 52.94 -1.98
CA VAL A 12 16.40 52.04 -3.09
C VAL A 12 17.52 51.03 -3.40
N CYS A 13 18.78 51.40 -3.14
CA CYS A 13 19.93 50.47 -3.26
C CYS A 13 20.07 49.47 -2.10
N LEU A 14 19.30 49.66 -1.02
CA LEU A 14 19.26 48.75 0.14
C LEU A 14 18.10 47.76 0.09
N LEU A 15 17.33 47.74 -1.03
CA LEU A 15 16.44 46.61 -1.28
C LEU A 15 17.33 45.35 -1.27
N PRO A 16 17.03 44.35 -0.43
CA PRO A 16 17.82 43.15 -0.44
C PRO A 16 17.79 42.61 -1.86
N LEU A 17 18.92 42.55 -2.51
CA LEU A 17 19.11 41.67 -3.66
C LEU A 17 18.86 40.24 -3.12
N TRP A 18 17.61 39.87 -3.12
CA TRP A 18 17.21 38.49 -2.92
C TRP A 18 17.81 37.75 -4.11
N GLY A 19 19.02 37.23 -3.87
CA GLY A 19 19.78 36.56 -4.90
C GLY A 19 18.82 35.57 -5.59
N GLN A 20 18.58 35.85 -6.85
CA GLN A 20 17.88 34.92 -7.71
C GLN A 20 18.73 33.64 -7.68
N ARG A 21 18.29 32.61 -6.93
CA ARG A 21 18.99 31.35 -6.90
C ARG A 21 19.08 30.86 -8.35
N ASP A 22 20.30 30.70 -8.82
CA ASP A 22 20.57 30.20 -10.16
C ASP A 22 20.30 28.68 -10.16
N PHE A 23 19.24 28.27 -10.81
CA PHE A 23 18.88 26.86 -11.01
C PHE A 23 19.35 26.30 -12.35
N SER A 24 20.19 27.02 -13.11
CA SER A 24 20.72 26.57 -14.41
C SER A 24 21.46 25.24 -14.33
N GLN A 25 22.07 24.93 -13.17
CA GLN A 25 22.68 23.63 -12.93
C GLN A 25 21.64 22.50 -12.92
N ILE A 26 20.45 22.72 -12.37
CA ILE A 26 19.35 21.74 -12.39
C ILE A 26 18.89 21.51 -13.83
N ASP A 27 18.68 22.57 -14.60
CA ASP A 27 18.31 22.46 -16.01
C ASP A 27 19.35 21.69 -16.83
N SER A 28 20.62 21.93 -16.54
CA SER A 28 21.73 21.24 -17.19
C SER A 28 21.77 19.75 -16.82
N LEU A 29 21.53 19.42 -15.55
CA LEU A 29 21.44 18.04 -15.07
C LEU A 29 20.25 17.31 -15.71
N ILE A 30 19.08 17.94 -15.77
CA ILE A 30 17.89 17.37 -16.41
C ILE A 30 18.21 17.00 -17.86
N LYS A 31 18.78 17.94 -18.62
CA LYS A 31 19.13 17.70 -20.02
C LYS A 31 20.19 16.61 -20.21
N LYS A 32 21.14 16.48 -19.28
CA LYS A 32 22.24 15.52 -19.37
C LYS A 32 21.85 14.13 -18.92
N MET A 33 21.03 14.01 -17.87
CA MET A 33 20.77 12.75 -17.17
C MET A 33 19.50 12.04 -17.61
N LEU A 34 18.52 12.78 -18.16
CA LEU A 34 17.30 12.15 -18.63
C LEU A 34 17.54 11.44 -19.95
N PRO A 35 17.12 10.17 -20.08
CA PRO A 35 17.08 9.48 -21.36
C PRO A 35 16.24 10.26 -22.38
N GLU A 36 16.60 10.13 -23.65
CA GLU A 36 15.80 10.71 -24.75
C GLU A 36 14.34 10.22 -24.67
N ALA A 37 13.39 11.09 -24.94
CA ALA A 37 11.95 10.87 -24.84
C ALA A 37 11.41 10.66 -23.41
N SER A 38 12.22 10.86 -22.37
CA SER A 38 11.72 10.87 -20.99
C SER A 38 10.84 12.07 -20.70
N GLU A 39 9.80 11.87 -19.92
CA GLU A 39 8.92 12.93 -19.43
C GLU A 39 9.17 13.18 -17.96
N VAL A 40 9.38 14.44 -17.59
CA VAL A 40 9.54 14.86 -16.19
C VAL A 40 8.87 16.21 -15.96
N GLY A 41 8.19 16.34 -14.83
CA GLY A 41 7.74 17.60 -14.27
C GLY A 41 8.37 17.76 -12.88
N ILE A 42 8.89 18.94 -12.58
CA ILE A 42 9.50 19.23 -11.27
C ILE A 42 8.90 20.52 -10.72
N SER A 43 8.45 20.47 -9.46
CA SER A 43 8.03 21.61 -8.69
C SER A 43 8.73 21.59 -7.33
N VAL A 44 9.43 22.66 -7.00
CA VAL A 44 10.07 22.84 -5.71
C VAL A 44 9.45 24.04 -5.01
N TYR A 45 8.93 23.84 -3.83
CA TYR A 45 8.23 24.85 -3.06
C TYR A 45 8.88 25.05 -1.68
N ASP A 46 9.11 26.30 -1.31
CA ASP A 46 9.60 26.67 0.01
C ASP A 46 8.42 26.81 0.98
N LEU A 47 8.29 25.84 1.87
CA LEU A 47 7.20 25.79 2.86
C LEU A 47 7.32 26.92 3.88
N THR A 48 8.52 27.36 4.20
CA THR A 48 8.76 28.45 5.17
C THR A 48 8.45 29.80 4.55
N ALA A 49 8.97 30.08 3.37
CA ALA A 49 8.73 31.33 2.63
C ALA A 49 7.40 31.30 1.87
N LYS A 50 6.68 30.16 1.85
CA LYS A 50 5.39 29.96 1.17
C LYS A 50 5.40 30.39 -0.29
N ARG A 51 6.45 30.06 -1.03
CA ARG A 51 6.61 30.42 -2.45
C ARG A 51 7.29 29.32 -3.27
N PRO A 52 7.01 29.24 -4.56
CA PRO A 52 7.73 28.35 -5.45
C PRO A 52 9.21 28.83 -5.55
N LEU A 53 10.14 27.88 -5.57
CA LEU A 53 11.56 28.10 -5.79
C LEU A 53 11.98 27.74 -7.20
N TYR A 54 11.47 26.62 -7.72
CA TYR A 54 11.84 26.11 -9.05
C TYR A 54 10.67 25.38 -9.67
N SER A 55 10.50 25.52 -10.96
CA SER A 55 9.46 24.86 -11.74
C SER A 55 10.01 24.48 -13.11
N TYR A 56 9.87 23.21 -13.47
CA TYR A 56 10.22 22.69 -14.79
C TYR A 56 9.08 21.80 -15.26
N ARG A 57 8.34 22.24 -16.29
CA ARG A 57 7.17 21.55 -16.85
C ARG A 57 6.19 21.04 -15.76
N ALA A 58 6.03 21.78 -14.66
CA ALA A 58 5.26 21.35 -13.51
C ALA A 58 3.74 21.26 -13.76
N ASP A 59 3.27 21.92 -14.81
CA ASP A 59 1.90 21.92 -15.32
C ASP A 59 1.61 20.76 -16.28
N LYS A 60 2.65 20.00 -16.66
CA LYS A 60 2.47 18.86 -17.55
C LYS A 60 1.74 17.72 -16.86
N LEU A 61 0.69 17.22 -17.48
CA LEU A 61 -0.03 16.03 -17.00
C LEU A 61 0.90 14.80 -17.05
N SER A 62 0.97 14.10 -15.93
CA SER A 62 1.76 12.88 -15.77
C SER A 62 0.93 11.81 -15.07
N ARG A 63 1.30 10.54 -15.26
CA ARG A 63 0.68 9.43 -14.52
C ARG A 63 1.15 9.50 -13.07
N PRO A 64 0.24 9.68 -12.10
CA PRO A 64 0.63 9.87 -10.72
C PRO A 64 1.16 8.58 -10.07
N ALA A 65 0.79 7.42 -10.57
CA ALA A 65 1.13 6.12 -9.97
C ALA A 65 0.90 6.13 -8.44
N SER A 66 1.84 5.59 -7.65
CA SER A 66 1.71 5.54 -6.18
C SER A 66 1.69 6.90 -5.48
N THR A 67 1.97 8.01 -6.18
CA THR A 67 1.81 9.35 -5.57
C THR A 67 0.33 9.68 -5.29
N MET A 68 -0.63 8.99 -5.94
CA MET A 68 -2.05 9.08 -5.58
C MET A 68 -2.33 8.73 -4.13
N LYS A 69 -1.50 7.89 -3.49
CA LYS A 69 -1.64 7.56 -2.07
C LYS A 69 -1.53 8.78 -1.15
N LEU A 70 -0.79 9.82 -1.58
CA LEU A 70 -0.71 11.08 -0.83
C LEU A 70 -2.07 11.79 -0.76
N LEU A 71 -2.84 11.79 -1.85
CA LEU A 71 -4.18 12.38 -1.85
C LEU A 71 -5.12 11.60 -0.93
N MET A 72 -5.04 10.27 -0.95
CA MET A 72 -5.83 9.43 -0.04
C MET A 72 -5.46 9.68 1.42
N ALA A 73 -4.17 9.75 1.74
CA ALA A 73 -3.68 10.03 3.09
C ALA A 73 -4.12 11.42 3.57
N ILE A 74 -3.97 12.45 2.74
CA ILE A 74 -4.40 13.81 3.06
C ILE A 74 -5.92 13.84 3.30
N THR A 75 -6.70 13.18 2.46
CA THR A 75 -8.16 13.12 2.60
C THR A 75 -8.54 12.42 3.89
N ALA A 76 -7.93 11.28 4.21
CA ALA A 76 -8.19 10.55 5.45
C ALA A 76 -7.87 11.41 6.68
N LEU A 77 -6.67 12.04 6.73
CA LEU A 77 -6.24 12.88 7.84
C LEU A 77 -7.05 14.18 7.99
N SER A 78 -7.74 14.63 6.95
CA SER A 78 -8.60 15.83 7.01
C SER A 78 -10.03 15.55 7.47
N ARG A 79 -10.38 14.28 7.66
CA ARG A 79 -11.71 13.89 8.14
C ARG A 79 -11.80 13.99 9.67
N PRO A 80 -12.99 14.31 10.23
CA PRO A 80 -13.19 14.32 11.68
C PRO A 80 -13.00 12.95 12.34
N ASP A 81 -13.20 11.87 11.59
CA ASP A 81 -13.10 10.47 12.00
C ASP A 81 -11.75 9.83 11.62
N ALA A 82 -10.70 10.64 11.45
CA ALA A 82 -9.36 10.16 11.04
C ALA A 82 -8.73 9.18 12.05
N ASP A 83 -9.16 9.24 13.31
CA ASP A 83 -8.66 8.37 14.39
C ASP A 83 -9.51 7.09 14.56
N GLU A 84 -10.57 6.90 13.79
CA GLU A 84 -11.36 5.68 13.84
C GLU A 84 -10.54 4.49 13.37
N PRO A 85 -10.41 3.42 14.19
CA PRO A 85 -9.65 2.25 13.80
C PRO A 85 -10.41 1.39 12.79
N PHE A 86 -9.67 0.72 11.92
CA PHE A 86 -10.21 -0.42 11.20
C PHE A 86 -10.45 -1.57 12.18
N ARG A 87 -11.55 -2.31 11.99
CA ARG A 87 -11.94 -3.38 12.92
C ARG A 87 -12.31 -4.65 12.17
N THR A 88 -11.83 -5.78 12.67
CA THR A 88 -12.40 -7.09 12.36
C THR A 88 -13.13 -7.55 13.62
N GLU A 89 -14.40 -7.86 13.49
CA GLU A 89 -15.28 -8.14 14.62
C GLU A 89 -15.83 -9.57 14.53
N VAL A 90 -16.23 -10.12 15.68
CA VAL A 90 -16.91 -11.41 15.75
C VAL A 90 -18.27 -11.22 16.38
N TRP A 91 -19.29 -11.69 15.69
CA TRP A 91 -20.70 -11.64 16.11
C TRP A 91 -21.33 -13.02 16.10
N HIS A 92 -22.40 -13.22 16.84
CA HIS A 92 -23.22 -14.43 16.79
C HIS A 92 -24.72 -14.10 16.76
N ASP A 93 -25.51 -15.01 16.20
CA ASP A 93 -26.98 -14.88 16.09
C ASP A 93 -27.76 -15.80 17.02
N GLY A 94 -27.06 -16.59 17.84
CA GLY A 94 -27.66 -17.60 18.69
C GLY A 94 -27.58 -17.31 20.18
N VAL A 95 -28.02 -18.32 20.97
CA VAL A 95 -27.93 -18.33 22.42
C VAL A 95 -26.84 -19.30 22.90
N ILE A 96 -26.21 -18.98 24.02
CA ILE A 96 -25.21 -19.86 24.61
C ILE A 96 -25.90 -20.67 25.70
N GLU A 97 -25.95 -21.98 25.52
CA GLU A 97 -26.54 -22.92 26.45
C GLU A 97 -25.61 -24.10 26.70
N HIS A 98 -25.34 -24.44 27.98
CA HIS A 98 -24.52 -25.58 28.35
C HIS A 98 -23.20 -25.70 27.59
N ASP A 99 -22.40 -24.59 27.55
CA ASP A 99 -21.11 -24.58 26.89
C ASP A 99 -21.19 -24.67 25.34
N THR A 100 -22.36 -24.44 24.76
CA THR A 100 -22.61 -24.52 23.32
C THR A 100 -23.30 -23.26 22.82
N LEU A 101 -22.73 -22.65 21.78
CA LEU A 101 -23.41 -21.63 21.00
C LEU A 101 -24.42 -22.33 20.06
N GLN A 102 -25.72 -22.16 20.33
CA GLN A 102 -26.80 -22.62 19.44
C GLN A 102 -27.10 -21.58 18.38
N GLY A 103 -26.27 -21.50 17.34
CA GLY A 103 -26.35 -20.51 16.28
C GLY A 103 -25.04 -20.36 15.54
N ASN A 104 -24.97 -19.35 14.70
CA ASN A 104 -23.84 -19.08 13.81
C ASN A 104 -22.88 -18.07 14.43
N LEU A 105 -21.63 -18.13 13.97
CA LEU A 105 -20.59 -17.16 14.26
C LEU A 105 -20.26 -16.40 12.95
N TYR A 106 -20.10 -15.08 13.04
CA TYR A 106 -19.78 -14.22 11.91
C TYR A 106 -18.49 -13.47 12.18
N VAL A 107 -17.49 -13.64 11.31
CA VAL A 107 -16.28 -12.85 11.31
C VAL A 107 -16.51 -11.71 10.33
N VAL A 108 -16.72 -10.50 10.84
CA VAL A 108 -17.11 -9.31 10.07
C VAL A 108 -15.88 -8.50 9.73
N GLY A 109 -15.61 -8.35 8.45
CA GLY A 109 -14.46 -7.58 7.95
C GLY A 109 -14.75 -6.10 7.85
N GLY A 110 -13.84 -5.27 8.34
CA GLY A 110 -13.90 -3.81 8.28
C GLY A 110 -12.74 -3.16 7.52
N PHE A 111 -12.19 -3.82 6.52
CA PHE A 111 -11.04 -3.34 5.75
C PHE A 111 -9.77 -3.12 6.56
N ASP A 112 -9.57 -3.88 7.65
CA ASP A 112 -8.32 -3.83 8.40
C ASP A 112 -7.14 -4.34 7.55
N PRO A 113 -6.19 -3.46 7.15
CA PRO A 113 -5.08 -3.84 6.30
C PRO A 113 -3.97 -4.60 7.04
N GLU A 114 -4.01 -4.62 8.37
CA GLU A 114 -3.02 -5.28 9.21
C GLU A 114 -3.56 -6.58 9.84
N PHE A 115 -4.73 -7.06 9.41
CA PHE A 115 -5.31 -8.32 9.87
C PHE A 115 -4.50 -9.50 9.33
N ASP A 116 -3.52 -9.92 10.14
CA ASP A 116 -2.59 -11.00 9.84
C ASP A 116 -2.80 -12.21 10.78
N SER A 117 -1.87 -13.18 10.75
CA SER A 117 -1.95 -14.38 11.60
C SER A 117 -1.92 -14.05 13.10
N GLN A 118 -1.16 -13.03 13.50
CA GLN A 118 -1.11 -12.64 14.91
C GLN A 118 -2.42 -11.97 15.34
N ALA A 119 -2.98 -11.11 14.51
CA ALA A 119 -4.29 -10.49 14.76
C ALA A 119 -5.41 -11.55 14.80
N MET A 120 -5.36 -12.55 13.92
CA MET A 120 -6.29 -13.68 13.93
C MET A 120 -6.17 -14.49 15.22
N ASP A 121 -4.95 -14.82 15.65
CA ASP A 121 -4.73 -15.56 16.89
C ASP A 121 -5.28 -14.79 18.10
N SER A 122 -5.02 -13.48 18.18
CA SER A 122 -5.57 -12.61 19.24
C SER A 122 -7.10 -12.56 19.22
N LEU A 123 -7.70 -12.49 18.02
CA LEU A 123 -9.16 -12.52 17.87
C LEU A 123 -9.75 -13.86 18.35
N ILE A 124 -9.10 -14.97 18.03
CA ILE A 124 -9.50 -16.31 18.50
C ILE A 124 -9.37 -16.40 20.03
N GLU A 125 -8.26 -15.93 20.60
CA GLU A 125 -8.06 -15.90 22.05
C GLU A 125 -9.17 -15.10 22.74
N GLU A 126 -9.59 -13.97 22.19
CA GLU A 126 -10.70 -13.17 22.71
C GLU A 126 -12.03 -13.95 22.62
N VAL A 127 -12.33 -14.58 21.49
CA VAL A 127 -13.53 -15.43 21.33
C VAL A 127 -13.54 -16.57 22.32
N MET A 128 -12.39 -17.19 22.62
CA MET A 128 -12.25 -18.27 23.59
C MET A 128 -12.50 -17.85 25.05
N THR A 129 -12.61 -16.55 25.33
CA THR A 129 -13.02 -16.08 26.67
C THR A 129 -14.52 -16.19 26.90
N PHE A 130 -15.31 -16.37 25.84
CA PHE A 130 -16.77 -16.53 25.94
C PHE A 130 -17.13 -17.94 26.49
N PRO A 131 -18.26 -18.07 27.17
CA PRO A 131 -18.62 -19.31 27.89
C PRO A 131 -19.21 -20.38 26.93
N PHE A 132 -18.51 -20.68 25.83
CA PHE A 132 -18.82 -21.81 24.96
C PHE A 132 -17.54 -22.43 24.38
N SER A 133 -17.53 -23.73 24.21
CA SER A 133 -16.46 -24.48 23.54
C SER A 133 -16.95 -25.20 22.28
N VAL A 134 -18.26 -25.22 22.05
CA VAL A 134 -18.90 -25.83 20.88
C VAL A 134 -19.77 -24.84 20.18
N ILE A 135 -19.70 -24.86 18.83
CA ILE A 135 -20.58 -24.09 17.95
C ILE A 135 -21.51 -25.10 17.23
N ASN A 136 -22.81 -25.07 17.56
CA ASN A 136 -23.83 -25.83 16.87
C ASN A 136 -24.46 -24.94 15.77
N GLY A 137 -23.67 -24.69 14.73
CA GLY A 137 -24.01 -23.81 13.62
C GLY A 137 -22.84 -23.72 12.64
N GLN A 138 -22.78 -22.61 11.91
CA GLN A 138 -21.75 -22.34 10.91
C GLN A 138 -20.89 -21.14 11.32
N VAL A 139 -19.67 -21.08 10.79
CA VAL A 139 -18.81 -19.90 10.86
C VAL A 139 -18.81 -19.23 9.49
N TYR A 140 -19.22 -17.97 9.43
CA TYR A 140 -19.31 -17.17 8.22
C TYR A 140 -18.26 -16.06 8.21
N GLY A 141 -17.64 -15.82 7.05
CA GLY A 141 -16.91 -14.59 6.78
C GLY A 141 -17.87 -13.55 6.20
N ASP A 142 -18.09 -12.45 6.90
CA ASP A 142 -18.96 -11.38 6.43
C ASP A 142 -18.16 -10.29 5.72
N VAL A 143 -18.48 -10.09 4.44
CA VAL A 143 -17.87 -9.08 3.56
C VAL A 143 -18.90 -8.07 3.05
N SER A 144 -20.03 -7.96 3.72
CA SER A 144 -21.17 -7.13 3.29
C SER A 144 -20.91 -5.64 3.29
N MET A 145 -19.83 -5.17 3.96
CA MET A 145 -19.42 -3.77 3.94
C MET A 145 -19.09 -3.26 2.52
N LYS A 146 -18.83 -4.15 1.57
CA LYS A 146 -18.51 -3.82 0.18
C LYS A 146 -19.39 -4.62 -0.78
N ASP A 147 -19.65 -4.03 -1.96
CA ASP A 147 -20.22 -4.72 -3.09
C ASP A 147 -19.33 -5.88 -3.58
N SER A 148 -19.84 -6.68 -4.51
CA SER A 148 -19.13 -7.83 -5.09
C SER A 148 -18.05 -7.44 -6.11
N LEU A 149 -17.72 -6.16 -6.26
CA LEU A 149 -16.70 -5.70 -7.18
C LEU A 149 -15.31 -5.77 -6.51
N TYR A 150 -14.66 -6.91 -6.60
CA TYR A 150 -13.35 -7.15 -5.98
C TYR A 150 -12.17 -6.58 -6.77
N TRP A 151 -12.41 -6.04 -7.95
CA TRP A 151 -11.41 -5.58 -8.91
C TRP A 151 -11.61 -4.12 -9.25
N GLY A 152 -10.56 -3.30 -9.18
CA GLY A 152 -10.63 -1.88 -9.52
C GLY A 152 -10.71 -1.63 -11.03
N HIS A 153 -11.50 -0.63 -11.42
CA HIS A 153 -11.53 -0.19 -12.81
C HIS A 153 -10.15 0.27 -13.27
N GLY A 154 -9.73 -0.17 -14.46
CA GLY A 154 -8.44 0.18 -15.02
C GLY A 154 -7.25 -0.60 -14.47
N TRP A 155 -7.49 -1.59 -13.61
CA TRP A 155 -6.44 -2.52 -13.19
C TRP A 155 -6.08 -3.45 -14.34
N ALA A 156 -4.78 -3.67 -14.54
CA ALA A 156 -4.31 -4.55 -15.59
C ALA A 156 -4.25 -6.00 -15.10
N TRP A 157 -4.63 -6.93 -15.95
CA TRP A 157 -4.67 -8.35 -15.62
C TRP A 157 -3.27 -8.94 -15.39
N ASP A 158 -2.25 -8.38 -16.03
CA ASP A 158 -0.85 -8.80 -15.92
C ASP A 158 -0.19 -8.39 -14.60
N ASP A 159 -0.84 -7.52 -13.81
CA ASP A 159 -0.43 -7.21 -12.44
C ASP A 159 -0.96 -8.22 -11.40
N THR A 160 -1.80 -9.18 -11.80
CA THR A 160 -2.48 -10.11 -10.87
C THR A 160 -1.55 -10.91 -9.95
N PRO A 161 -0.33 -11.33 -10.34
CA PRO A 161 0.55 -12.04 -9.41
C PRO A 161 1.23 -11.11 -8.40
N ALA A 162 1.17 -9.79 -8.60
CA ALA A 162 1.86 -8.86 -7.73
C ALA A 162 1.15 -8.68 -6.38
N GLY A 163 1.91 -8.73 -5.29
CA GLY A 163 1.38 -8.57 -3.94
C GLY A 163 0.77 -7.19 -3.65
N TYR A 164 0.99 -6.20 -4.52
CA TYR A 164 0.37 -4.87 -4.42
C TYR A 164 -1.01 -4.80 -5.05
N GLN A 165 -1.49 -5.87 -5.70
CA GLN A 165 -2.80 -5.92 -6.37
C GLN A 165 -3.65 -7.11 -5.89
N PRO A 166 -3.97 -7.19 -4.58
CA PRO A 166 -4.89 -8.18 -4.07
C PRO A 166 -6.32 -7.90 -4.53
N TYR A 167 -7.19 -8.90 -4.50
CA TYR A 167 -8.63 -8.68 -4.58
C TYR A 167 -9.10 -7.89 -3.36
N LEU A 168 -9.95 -6.89 -3.59
CA LEU A 168 -10.48 -6.04 -2.53
C LEU A 168 -11.60 -6.76 -1.79
N SER A 169 -11.41 -6.97 -0.50
CA SER A 169 -12.42 -7.55 0.39
C SER A 169 -12.38 -6.86 1.75
N PRO A 170 -13.53 -6.58 2.38
CA PRO A 170 -13.53 -6.08 3.76
C PRO A 170 -12.86 -7.03 4.76
N LEU A 171 -12.98 -8.34 4.55
CA LEU A 171 -12.29 -9.36 5.34
C LEU A 171 -11.06 -9.84 4.56
N MET A 172 -9.95 -9.14 4.73
CA MET A 172 -8.70 -9.41 4.03
C MET A 172 -7.64 -9.91 5.00
N PHE A 173 -7.33 -11.20 4.93
CA PHE A 173 -6.30 -11.83 5.75
C PHE A 173 -4.94 -11.77 5.08
N CYS A 174 -3.88 -11.40 5.84
CA CYS A 174 -2.50 -11.28 5.33
C CYS A 174 -2.41 -10.44 4.05
N LYS A 175 -3.14 -9.32 3.99
CA LYS A 175 -3.18 -8.41 2.82
C LYS A 175 -3.62 -9.10 1.52
N GLY A 176 -4.37 -10.21 1.62
CA GLY A 176 -4.79 -11.01 0.47
C GLY A 176 -3.64 -11.62 -0.32
N THR A 177 -2.49 -11.84 0.33
CA THR A 177 -1.27 -12.33 -0.32
C THR A 177 -0.83 -13.67 0.25
N VAL A 178 -0.07 -14.42 -0.55
CA VAL A 178 0.62 -15.63 -0.13
C VAL A 178 2.12 -15.41 -0.29
N GLN A 179 2.85 -15.50 0.80
CA GLN A 179 4.32 -15.45 0.75
C GLN A 179 4.86 -16.82 0.32
N ILE A 180 5.59 -16.84 -0.76
CA ILE A 180 6.21 -18.05 -1.31
C ILE A 180 7.72 -17.99 -1.10
N SER A 181 8.27 -18.94 -0.35
CA SER A 181 9.72 -19.10 -0.16
C SER A 181 10.20 -20.32 -0.93
N VAL A 182 11.22 -20.12 -1.76
CA VAL A 182 11.77 -21.16 -2.65
C VAL A 182 13.19 -21.46 -2.24
N PHE A 183 13.49 -22.74 -1.95
CA PHE A 183 14.80 -23.19 -1.53
C PHE A 183 15.34 -24.19 -2.54
N PRO A 184 16.54 -23.96 -3.11
CA PRO A 184 17.14 -24.90 -4.05
C PRO A 184 17.43 -26.25 -3.40
N SER A 185 17.36 -27.34 -4.16
CA SER A 185 17.84 -28.64 -3.74
C SER A 185 19.39 -28.67 -3.68
N ALA A 186 19.94 -29.57 -2.89
CA ALA A 186 21.37 -29.83 -2.91
C ALA A 186 21.88 -30.46 -4.25
N VAL A 187 20.96 -31.03 -5.02
CA VAL A 187 21.27 -31.72 -6.28
C VAL A 187 20.79 -30.89 -7.47
N GLN A 188 21.68 -30.63 -8.41
CA GLN A 188 21.35 -29.95 -9.66
C GLN A 188 20.34 -30.78 -10.48
N GLY A 189 19.34 -30.11 -11.02
CA GLY A 189 18.27 -30.70 -11.80
C GLY A 189 17.04 -31.09 -10.98
N ASP A 190 17.19 -31.23 -9.68
CA ASP A 190 16.06 -31.51 -8.77
C ASP A 190 15.15 -30.31 -8.62
N THR A 191 13.92 -30.62 -8.26
CA THR A 191 12.90 -29.61 -7.95
C THR A 191 13.25 -28.89 -6.63
N ALA A 192 13.13 -27.55 -6.61
CA ALA A 192 13.29 -26.77 -5.40
C ALA A 192 12.17 -27.10 -4.38
N SER A 193 12.46 -26.98 -3.10
CA SER A 193 11.43 -27.02 -2.08
C SER A 193 10.72 -25.66 -1.98
N ILE A 194 9.42 -25.68 -1.69
CA ILE A 194 8.61 -24.47 -1.59
C ILE A 194 7.86 -24.47 -0.27
N SER A 195 7.88 -23.34 0.40
CA SER A 195 7.07 -23.05 1.59
C SER A 195 6.15 -21.88 1.30
N CYS A 196 4.89 -22.00 1.70
CA CYS A 196 3.87 -20.95 1.54
C CYS A 196 3.31 -20.52 2.90
N LYS A 197 3.07 -19.22 3.05
CA LYS A 197 2.40 -18.63 4.22
C LYS A 197 1.36 -17.60 3.77
N PRO A 198 0.13 -17.62 4.30
CA PRO A 198 -0.43 -18.64 5.20
C PRO A 198 -0.59 -19.99 4.49
N VAL A 199 -0.57 -21.09 5.25
CA VAL A 199 -0.95 -22.42 4.74
C VAL A 199 -2.47 -22.46 4.61
N SER A 200 -2.99 -22.79 3.42
CA SER A 200 -4.43 -22.81 3.18
C SER A 200 -4.79 -23.81 2.09
N SER A 201 -5.99 -24.36 2.17
CA SER A 201 -6.60 -25.15 1.10
C SER A 201 -7.22 -24.29 -0.01
N TYR A 202 -7.22 -22.98 0.14
CA TYR A 202 -7.80 -22.03 -0.83
C TYR A 202 -7.01 -21.96 -2.14
N TYR A 203 -5.73 -22.30 -2.13
CA TYR A 203 -4.89 -22.29 -3.32
C TYR A 203 -4.16 -23.62 -3.53
N THR A 204 -3.85 -23.92 -4.76
CA THR A 204 -3.04 -25.07 -5.16
C THR A 204 -1.73 -24.58 -5.75
N LEU A 205 -0.62 -25.19 -5.31
CA LEU A 205 0.71 -24.84 -5.81
C LEU A 205 1.20 -25.88 -6.82
N THR A 206 1.50 -25.43 -8.04
CA THR A 206 2.17 -26.24 -9.06
C THR A 206 3.64 -25.88 -9.14
N ASN A 207 4.53 -26.76 -8.66
CA ASN A 207 5.96 -26.54 -8.66
C ASN A 207 6.64 -27.17 -9.89
N ARG A 208 7.16 -26.31 -10.78
CA ARG A 208 7.90 -26.70 -12.00
C ARG A 208 9.36 -26.22 -11.98
N THR A 209 9.87 -25.83 -10.83
CA THR A 209 11.24 -25.33 -10.69
C THR A 209 12.28 -26.42 -10.92
N LYS A 210 13.48 -26.00 -11.31
CA LYS A 210 14.67 -26.85 -11.39
C LYS A 210 15.87 -26.15 -10.80
N THR A 211 16.56 -26.80 -9.87
CA THR A 211 17.77 -26.28 -9.24
C THR A 211 18.91 -26.20 -10.26
N ARG A 212 19.62 -25.08 -10.28
CA ARG A 212 20.79 -24.85 -11.13
C ARG A 212 22.02 -24.55 -10.28
N THR A 213 23.20 -24.78 -10.81
CA THR A 213 24.49 -24.50 -10.15
C THR A 213 24.92 -23.04 -10.25
N SER A 214 24.32 -22.26 -11.16
CA SER A 214 24.66 -20.84 -11.33
C SER A 214 23.61 -19.92 -10.76
N SER A 215 24.05 -18.80 -10.19
CA SER A 215 23.18 -17.71 -9.69
C SER A 215 22.41 -16.94 -10.78
N ALA A 216 22.67 -17.25 -12.06
CA ALA A 216 22.02 -16.59 -13.21
C ALA A 216 20.59 -17.11 -13.50
N GLY A 217 20.08 -18.05 -12.69
CA GLY A 217 18.72 -18.55 -12.83
C GLY A 217 17.70 -17.49 -12.40
N LYS A 218 16.72 -17.21 -13.28
CA LYS A 218 15.55 -16.40 -12.88
C LYS A 218 14.45 -17.34 -12.39
N PHE A 219 13.89 -16.97 -11.25
CA PHE A 219 12.66 -17.54 -10.74
C PHE A 219 11.48 -16.70 -11.25
N SER A 220 10.44 -17.35 -11.76
CA SER A 220 9.20 -16.71 -12.16
C SER A 220 8.02 -17.48 -11.60
N PHE A 221 6.94 -16.79 -11.33
CA PHE A 221 5.68 -17.39 -10.90
C PHE A 221 4.52 -16.69 -11.61
N SER A 222 3.40 -17.37 -11.73
CA SER A 222 2.14 -16.83 -12.22
C SER A 222 1.01 -17.32 -11.33
N ARG A 223 -0.10 -16.60 -11.37
CA ARG A 223 -1.37 -16.98 -10.76
C ARG A 223 -2.40 -17.13 -11.88
N ASP A 224 -3.11 -18.24 -11.92
CA ASP A 224 -4.23 -18.51 -12.83
C ASP A 224 -5.57 -18.20 -12.15
#